data_1dce0a81fa5ad1338077dce243a4bec4
#
_entry.id   1dce0a81fa5ad1338077dce243a4bec4
#
_cell.length_a   1.000
_cell.length_b   1.000
_cell.length_c   1.000
_cell.angle_alpha   90.00
_cell.angle_beta   90.00
_cell.angle_gamma   90.00
#
_symmetry.space_group_name_H-M   'P 1'
#
loop_
_entity.id
_entity.type
_entity.pdbx_description
1 polymer ?
#
loop_
_entity_poly.entity_id
_entity_poly.type
_entity_poly.pdbx_seq_one_letter_code
_entity_poly.pdbx_strand_id
1 'polypeptide(L)'
;TWTDSKKKEFAVESGKALTPVIGSRSGGVRAEAVFVGFAVDARNERWQDLPEKKVKGKIVFAFTREPHADNPKSKTFDGDKPTKYSRFTEKVKSAYRSGAKALVIVPDPAAFPDTTSALPGMLPVPLFGGMGLEQINKRSPWPSIPVMSLSLDVASEIFGTDLKDYYESLKKKRRPKLLKAPRNVEVECDVEWGLEKREYDNLGAWIRGTDESGEALILGAHLDHVGMNYSGVFWGSPSALHPGADDNASGSSALLEVAEALAGTKPKTDILLLWFSGEELGLLGSRAYCREPVHPLEETVAMLNMDQIARTSPKSMNIGGLWSQPKLLKTIKKLHKRIQNPLKLDVEYGRDLFTRSDHYSFHEKGVPALFFFEGNT
;
A
#
# COMPACT_ATOMS: atom_id res chain seq x y z
N THR A 1 3.08 23.94 -14.70
CA THR A 1 3.49 24.73 -15.88
C THR A 1 5.01 24.74 -16.04
N TRP A 2 5.52 25.01 -17.24
CA TRP A 2 6.93 25.31 -17.49
C TRP A 2 7.06 26.31 -18.63
N THR A 3 8.16 27.02 -18.62
CA THR A 3 8.50 28.00 -19.66
C THR A 3 9.71 27.50 -20.45
N ASP A 4 9.63 27.44 -21.75
CA ASP A 4 10.75 27.02 -22.61
C ASP A 4 11.81 28.12 -22.76
N SER A 5 12.90 27.82 -23.47
CA SER A 5 13.99 28.76 -23.74
C SER A 5 13.57 29.97 -24.58
N LYS A 6 12.42 29.91 -25.26
CA LYS A 6 11.81 31.02 -26.05
C LYS A 6 10.76 31.79 -25.27
N LYS A 7 10.62 31.53 -23.96
CA LYS A 7 9.62 32.12 -23.06
C LYS A 7 8.17 31.76 -23.38
N LYS A 8 7.96 30.67 -24.14
CA LYS A 8 6.61 30.11 -24.32
C LYS A 8 6.25 29.28 -23.10
N GLU A 9 5.08 29.56 -22.56
CA GLU A 9 4.54 28.84 -21.41
C GLU A 9 3.74 27.62 -21.89
N PHE A 10 3.89 26.53 -21.15
CA PHE A 10 3.18 25.29 -21.30
C PHE A 10 2.57 24.87 -19.97
N ALA A 11 1.44 24.23 -19.99
CA ALA A 11 0.76 23.72 -18.80
C ALA A 11 0.32 22.27 -19.01
N VAL A 12 0.37 21.50 -17.94
CA VAL A 12 -0.23 20.16 -17.85
C VAL A 12 -1.04 20.12 -16.57
N GLU A 13 -2.31 19.78 -16.71
CA GLU A 13 -3.21 19.59 -15.59
C GLU A 13 -3.20 18.14 -15.11
N SER A 14 -3.70 17.92 -13.91
CA SER A 14 -3.86 16.57 -13.34
C SER A 14 -4.72 15.70 -14.25
N GLY A 15 -4.26 14.52 -14.56
CA GLY A 15 -4.88 13.59 -15.49
C GLY A 15 -3.88 12.52 -15.96
N LYS A 16 -3.99 12.11 -17.24
CA LYS A 16 -3.15 11.04 -17.78
C LYS A 16 -1.64 11.32 -17.68
N ALA A 17 -1.22 12.53 -18.02
CA ALA A 17 0.21 12.89 -18.13
C ALA A 17 0.82 13.43 -16.83
N LEU A 18 0.00 13.84 -15.87
CA LEU A 18 0.43 14.39 -14.58
C LEU A 18 -0.48 13.89 -13.47
N THR A 19 0.08 13.35 -12.42
CA THR A 19 -0.67 12.92 -11.24
C THR A 19 0.04 13.37 -9.95
N PRO A 20 -0.71 13.85 -8.95
CA PRO A 20 -0.15 14.10 -7.63
C PRO A 20 0.16 12.78 -6.95
N VAL A 21 1.13 12.79 -6.06
CA VAL A 21 1.52 11.60 -5.29
C VAL A 21 1.02 11.73 -3.86
N ILE A 22 0.41 10.66 -3.36
CA ILE A 22 -0.10 10.62 -1.98
C ILE A 22 1.00 10.97 -0.99
N GLY A 23 0.63 11.78 0.01
CA GLY A 23 1.56 12.28 1.03
C GLY A 23 2.39 13.48 0.55
N SER A 24 2.20 13.93 -0.69
CA SER A 24 2.73 15.21 -1.15
C SER A 24 2.18 16.35 -0.31
N ARG A 25 3.01 17.34 -0.02
CA ARG A 25 2.54 18.59 0.56
C ARG A 25 1.74 19.38 -0.48
N SER A 26 0.63 19.99 -0.06
CA SER A 26 -0.04 21.03 -0.86
C SER A 26 0.82 22.27 -0.93
N GLY A 27 0.79 22.95 -2.07
CA GLY A 27 1.43 24.24 -2.31
C GLY A 27 2.17 24.33 -3.63
N GLY A 28 2.44 25.55 -4.06
CA GLY A 28 3.14 25.89 -5.27
C GLY A 28 4.65 26.06 -5.06
N VAL A 29 5.43 25.62 -6.03
CA VAL A 29 6.88 25.81 -6.09
C VAL A 29 7.31 26.15 -7.50
N ARG A 30 8.03 27.24 -7.67
CA ARG A 30 8.68 27.65 -8.93
C ARG A 30 10.18 27.66 -8.77
N ALA A 31 10.90 26.94 -9.63
CA ALA A 31 12.35 26.87 -9.61
C ALA A 31 12.93 26.25 -10.91
N GLU A 32 14.25 26.32 -11.06
CA GLU A 32 14.96 25.57 -12.07
C GLU A 32 14.78 24.06 -11.88
N ALA A 33 14.69 23.33 -13.00
CA ALA A 33 14.57 21.89 -13.02
C ALA A 33 15.94 21.19 -13.20
N VAL A 34 16.11 20.05 -12.55
CA VAL A 34 17.26 19.17 -12.72
C VAL A 34 16.82 17.71 -12.70
N PHE A 35 17.25 16.91 -13.67
CA PHE A 35 17.05 15.46 -13.68
C PHE A 35 18.26 14.77 -13.07
N VAL A 36 18.04 13.95 -12.04
CA VAL A 36 19.12 13.37 -11.22
C VAL A 36 19.31 11.85 -11.39
N GLY A 37 18.68 11.24 -12.37
CA GLY A 37 18.70 9.80 -12.52
C GLY A 37 17.57 9.15 -11.69
N PHE A 38 17.88 8.51 -10.59
CA PHE A 38 16.90 7.74 -9.79
C PHE A 38 16.58 8.37 -8.42
N ALA A 39 17.11 9.53 -8.10
CA ALA A 39 17.03 10.16 -6.77
C ALA A 39 17.51 9.25 -5.63
N VAL A 40 18.60 8.54 -5.85
CA VAL A 40 19.20 7.59 -4.90
C VAL A 40 20.46 8.19 -4.26
N ASP A 41 20.56 8.14 -2.93
CA ASP A 41 21.79 8.36 -2.16
C ASP A 41 22.18 7.04 -1.46
N ALA A 42 22.93 6.20 -2.14
CA ALA A 42 23.39 4.90 -1.69
C ALA A 42 24.92 4.86 -1.65
N ARG A 43 25.52 5.43 -0.61
CA ARG A 43 26.97 5.52 -0.45
C ARG A 43 27.66 4.16 -0.35
N ASN A 44 26.98 3.18 0.24
CA ASN A 44 27.42 1.78 0.29
C ASN A 44 27.54 1.16 -1.12
N GLU A 45 26.67 1.55 -2.05
CA GLU A 45 26.71 1.16 -3.47
C GLU A 45 27.59 2.11 -4.32
N ARG A 46 28.25 3.09 -3.70
CA ARG A 46 29.02 4.16 -4.35
C ARG A 46 28.19 4.96 -5.36
N TRP A 47 26.89 5.11 -5.08
CA TRP A 47 25.95 5.82 -5.93
C TRP A 47 25.35 7.03 -5.21
N GLN A 48 25.44 8.20 -5.85
CA GLN A 48 24.89 9.45 -5.36
C GLN A 48 24.31 10.27 -6.52
N ASP A 49 23.00 10.32 -6.62
CA ASP A 49 22.27 11.10 -7.60
C ASP A 49 22.06 12.58 -7.19
N LEU A 50 22.10 12.85 -5.90
CA LEU A 50 21.61 14.07 -5.28
C LEU A 50 22.73 14.91 -4.62
N PRO A 51 23.72 15.40 -5.38
CA PRO A 51 24.74 16.29 -4.81
C PRO A 51 24.11 17.62 -4.40
N GLU A 52 24.09 17.93 -3.11
CA GLU A 52 23.41 19.09 -2.51
C GLU A 52 23.67 20.39 -3.27
N LYS A 53 24.92 20.69 -3.59
CA LYS A 53 25.32 21.90 -4.33
C LYS A 53 24.64 22.08 -5.68
N LYS A 54 24.09 21.01 -6.27
CA LYS A 54 23.47 21.02 -7.61
C LYS A 54 21.95 20.91 -7.59
N VAL A 55 21.38 20.43 -6.46
CA VAL A 55 19.94 20.17 -6.33
C VAL A 55 19.22 21.10 -5.35
N LYS A 56 19.96 21.70 -4.41
CA LYS A 56 19.38 22.62 -3.42
C LYS A 56 18.65 23.77 -4.09
N GLY A 57 17.41 23.96 -3.65
CA GLY A 57 16.54 25.03 -4.17
C GLY A 57 15.92 24.75 -5.54
N LYS A 58 16.07 23.54 -6.09
CA LYS A 58 15.55 23.18 -7.42
C LYS A 58 14.38 22.20 -7.32
N ILE A 59 13.66 22.07 -8.44
CA ILE A 59 12.72 20.98 -8.68
C ILE A 59 13.52 19.80 -9.24
N VAL A 60 13.50 18.69 -8.52
CA VAL A 60 14.24 17.49 -8.87
C VAL A 60 13.34 16.53 -9.64
N PHE A 61 13.80 16.05 -10.79
CA PHE A 61 13.17 15.01 -11.57
C PHE A 61 13.98 13.73 -11.45
N ALA A 62 13.30 12.60 -11.32
CA ALA A 62 13.95 11.30 -11.20
C ALA A 62 13.08 10.19 -11.77
N PHE A 63 13.73 9.13 -12.29
CA PHE A 63 13.04 7.91 -12.66
C PHE A 63 12.53 7.12 -11.44
N THR A 64 11.51 6.30 -11.69
CA THR A 64 11.09 5.23 -10.78
C THR A 64 12.24 4.25 -10.53
N ARG A 65 11.97 3.19 -9.77
CA ARG A 65 12.92 2.11 -9.45
C ARG A 65 14.32 2.62 -9.02
N GLU A 66 15.37 1.89 -9.33
CA GLU A 66 16.75 2.16 -8.90
C GLU A 66 17.76 1.79 -10.00
N PRO A 67 19.02 2.19 -9.88
CA PRO A 67 20.03 1.83 -10.86
C PRO A 67 20.15 0.31 -11.02
N HIS A 68 20.35 -0.12 -12.26
CA HIS A 68 20.53 -1.54 -12.62
C HIS A 68 19.34 -2.47 -12.42
N ALA A 69 18.15 -1.95 -12.12
CA ALA A 69 16.93 -2.74 -11.92
C ALA A 69 16.52 -3.64 -13.11
N ASP A 70 17.12 -3.46 -14.27
CA ASP A 70 16.93 -4.31 -15.47
C ASP A 70 18.06 -5.32 -15.67
N ASN A 71 19.00 -5.42 -14.75
CA ASN A 71 20.19 -6.26 -14.92
C ASN A 71 20.32 -7.31 -13.81
N PRO A 72 19.79 -8.53 -14.01
CA PRO A 72 19.83 -9.59 -13.00
C PRO A 72 21.27 -10.05 -12.65
N LYS A 73 22.26 -9.67 -13.47
CA LYS A 73 23.68 -9.99 -13.22
C LYS A 73 24.42 -8.86 -12.49
N SER A 74 23.76 -7.76 -12.18
CA SER A 74 24.38 -6.67 -11.44
C SER A 74 24.70 -7.10 -10.00
N LYS A 75 25.89 -6.73 -9.55
CA LYS A 75 26.30 -6.92 -8.14
C LYS A 75 25.97 -5.72 -7.26
N THR A 76 25.42 -4.66 -7.84
CA THR A 76 24.96 -3.46 -7.13
C THR A 76 23.44 -3.42 -7.12
N PHE A 77 22.85 -2.91 -6.08
CA PHE A 77 21.39 -2.82 -5.91
C PHE A 77 20.65 -4.16 -6.08
N ASP A 78 21.30 -5.27 -5.71
CA ASP A 78 20.76 -6.65 -5.83
C ASP A 78 20.23 -7.02 -7.23
N GLY A 79 20.71 -6.34 -8.27
CA GLY A 79 20.33 -6.59 -9.66
C GLY A 79 18.88 -6.22 -9.94
N ASP A 80 18.05 -7.20 -10.37
CA ASP A 80 16.63 -7.03 -10.68
C ASP A 80 15.71 -7.13 -9.46
N LYS A 81 16.25 -7.43 -8.28
CA LYS A 81 15.49 -7.49 -7.03
C LYS A 81 15.41 -6.09 -6.41
N PRO A 82 14.18 -5.58 -6.15
CA PRO A 82 14.04 -4.26 -5.58
C PRO A 82 14.67 -4.12 -4.20
N THR A 83 15.54 -3.11 -4.03
CA THR A 83 16.09 -2.77 -2.72
C THR A 83 15.29 -1.64 -2.06
N LYS A 84 15.70 -1.23 -0.85
CA LYS A 84 15.09 -0.06 -0.20
C LYS A 84 15.18 1.23 -1.03
N TYR A 85 16.16 1.34 -1.92
CA TYR A 85 16.39 2.53 -2.72
C TYR A 85 15.42 2.67 -3.90
N SER A 86 14.77 1.57 -4.32
CA SER A 86 13.67 1.61 -5.28
C SER A 86 12.41 2.24 -4.68
N ARG A 87 12.29 2.23 -3.34
CA ARG A 87 11.12 2.71 -2.64
C ARG A 87 10.93 4.20 -2.81
N PHE A 88 9.72 4.58 -3.14
CA PHE A 88 9.31 5.97 -3.33
C PHE A 88 9.62 6.84 -2.11
N THR A 89 9.33 6.33 -0.90
CA THR A 89 9.60 7.01 0.37
C THR A 89 11.07 7.40 0.56
N GLU A 90 11.99 6.54 0.14
CA GLU A 90 13.42 6.82 0.24
C GLU A 90 13.87 7.88 -0.78
N LYS A 91 13.27 7.91 -1.99
CA LYS A 91 13.53 8.97 -2.99
C LYS A 91 13.08 10.33 -2.47
N VAL A 92 11.88 10.41 -1.90
CA VAL A 92 11.34 11.65 -1.30
C VAL A 92 12.24 12.13 -0.15
N LYS A 93 12.62 11.23 0.77
CA LYS A 93 13.54 11.57 1.87
C LYS A 93 14.89 12.06 1.36
N SER A 94 15.43 11.41 0.34
CA SER A 94 16.73 11.76 -0.24
C SER A 94 16.68 13.13 -0.92
N ALA A 95 15.64 13.41 -1.72
CA ALA A 95 15.43 14.70 -2.36
C ALA A 95 15.28 15.83 -1.33
N TYR A 96 14.44 15.61 -0.30
CA TYR A 96 14.26 16.58 0.79
C TYR A 96 15.56 16.90 1.53
N ARG A 97 16.30 15.86 1.94
CA ARG A 97 17.58 16.03 2.65
C ARG A 97 18.62 16.78 1.81
N SER A 98 18.55 16.65 0.49
CA SER A 98 19.42 17.37 -0.43
C SER A 98 18.95 18.80 -0.73
N GLY A 99 17.86 19.25 -0.08
CA GLY A 99 17.34 20.61 -0.21
C GLY A 99 16.54 20.87 -1.48
N ALA A 100 16.01 19.83 -2.13
CA ALA A 100 15.06 19.98 -3.23
C ALA A 100 13.78 20.71 -2.76
N LYS A 101 13.21 21.54 -3.62
CA LYS A 101 11.93 22.24 -3.36
C LYS A 101 10.72 21.38 -3.72
N ALA A 102 10.85 20.52 -4.71
CA ALA A 102 9.85 19.55 -5.12
C ALA A 102 10.52 18.32 -5.76
N LEU A 103 9.80 17.21 -5.81
CA LEU A 103 10.23 16.00 -6.52
C LEU A 103 9.19 15.62 -7.57
N VAL A 104 9.63 15.43 -8.80
CA VAL A 104 8.84 14.92 -9.91
C VAL A 104 9.36 13.54 -10.29
N ILE A 105 8.51 12.53 -10.16
CA ILE A 105 8.83 11.16 -10.54
C ILE A 105 8.37 10.91 -11.97
N VAL A 106 9.28 10.39 -12.77
CA VAL A 106 9.05 10.03 -14.17
C VAL A 106 9.09 8.51 -14.27
N PRO A 107 8.05 7.86 -14.84
CA PRO A 107 8.07 6.43 -15.07
C PRO A 107 9.30 6.04 -15.91
N ASP A 108 10.08 5.06 -15.45
CA ASP A 108 11.20 4.59 -16.25
C ASP A 108 10.71 3.75 -17.44
N PRO A 109 11.29 3.93 -18.63
CA PRO A 109 10.74 3.36 -19.86
C PRO A 109 10.90 1.84 -19.98
N ALA A 110 11.67 1.21 -19.11
CA ALA A 110 11.84 -0.24 -19.14
C ALA A 110 10.73 -0.97 -18.37
N ALA A 111 10.23 -0.38 -17.29
CA ALA A 111 9.12 -0.92 -16.53
C ALA A 111 7.77 -0.36 -16.98
N PHE A 112 7.76 0.84 -17.55
CA PHE A 112 6.55 1.56 -17.98
C PHE A 112 6.68 1.97 -19.45
N PRO A 113 6.30 1.09 -20.40
CA PRO A 113 6.45 1.34 -21.84
C PRO A 113 5.54 2.44 -22.38
N ASP A 114 4.41 2.72 -21.73
CA ASP A 114 3.56 3.88 -22.05
C ASP A 114 4.21 5.17 -21.57
N THR A 115 4.78 5.90 -22.52
CA THR A 115 5.50 7.14 -22.24
C THR A 115 4.60 8.37 -22.10
N THR A 116 3.33 8.23 -22.48
CA THR A 116 2.33 9.31 -22.44
C THR A 116 1.64 9.44 -21.09
N SER A 117 1.75 8.42 -20.26
CA SER A 117 1.12 8.38 -18.92
C SER A 117 2.11 8.69 -17.82
N ALA A 118 1.69 9.50 -16.85
CA ALA A 118 2.28 9.53 -15.52
C ALA A 118 2.00 8.19 -14.81
N LEU A 119 2.66 7.98 -13.67
CA LEU A 119 2.20 6.92 -12.77
C LEU A 119 0.73 7.17 -12.44
N PRO A 120 -0.11 6.13 -12.46
CA PRO A 120 -1.51 6.29 -12.10
C PRO A 120 -1.61 7.04 -10.78
N GLY A 121 -2.53 8.00 -10.72
CA GLY A 121 -2.79 8.73 -9.49
C GLY A 121 -3.09 7.69 -8.42
N MET A 122 -2.30 7.69 -7.40
CA MET A 122 -2.54 6.78 -6.30
C MET A 122 -3.83 7.25 -5.65
N LEU A 123 -4.83 6.40 -5.68
CA LEU A 123 -6.06 6.63 -4.94
C LEU A 123 -5.68 7.06 -3.51
N PRO A 124 -6.41 8.02 -2.94
CA PRO A 124 -6.20 8.38 -1.56
C PRO A 124 -6.40 7.14 -0.70
N VAL A 125 -5.32 6.45 -0.43
CA VAL A 125 -5.32 5.40 0.58
C VAL A 125 -5.42 6.15 1.89
N PRO A 126 -6.43 5.92 2.72
CA PRO A 126 -6.43 6.40 4.09
C PRO A 126 -5.30 5.67 4.81
N LEU A 127 -4.12 6.18 4.69
CA LEU A 127 -2.87 5.57 5.13
C LEU A 127 -2.82 5.30 6.63
N PHE A 128 -3.83 5.64 7.40
CA PHE A 128 -3.86 5.40 8.86
C PHE A 128 -5.27 5.52 9.44
N GLY A 129 -6.16 4.59 9.12
CA GLY A 129 -7.34 4.34 9.92
C GLY A 129 -8.16 5.57 10.32
N GLY A 130 -8.72 6.31 9.37
CA GLY A 130 -9.63 7.41 9.65
C GLY A 130 -8.96 8.71 10.16
N MET A 131 -7.66 8.86 10.04
CA MET A 131 -7.01 10.15 10.28
C MET A 131 -7.30 11.10 9.11
N GLY A 132 -7.88 12.26 9.38
CA GLY A 132 -8.08 13.31 8.39
C GLY A 132 -6.75 13.79 7.78
N LEU A 133 -6.80 14.39 6.57
CA LEU A 133 -5.61 14.94 5.88
C LEU A 133 -4.78 15.87 6.76
N GLU A 134 -5.37 16.62 7.68
CA GLU A 134 -4.63 17.43 8.64
C GLU A 134 -3.75 16.62 9.59
N GLN A 135 -4.23 15.45 10.02
CA GLN A 135 -3.47 14.54 10.89
C GLN A 135 -2.42 13.77 10.10
N ILE A 136 -2.72 13.43 8.83
CA ILE A 136 -1.74 12.85 7.90
C ILE A 136 -0.61 13.85 7.66
N ASN A 137 -0.92 15.12 7.40
CA ASN A 137 0.08 16.15 7.20
C ASN A 137 0.92 16.45 8.46
N LYS A 138 0.32 16.35 9.66
CA LYS A 138 1.04 16.57 10.93
C LYS A 138 1.87 15.36 11.39
N ARG A 139 1.50 14.14 10.98
CA ARG A 139 2.17 12.88 11.36
C ARG A 139 2.80 12.14 10.18
N SER A 140 2.73 12.71 8.98
CA SER A 140 3.33 12.09 7.81
C SER A 140 4.82 11.86 8.06
N PRO A 141 5.33 10.64 7.94
CA PRO A 141 6.75 10.37 7.93
C PRO A 141 7.43 10.95 6.68
N TRP A 142 6.65 11.59 5.82
CA TRP A 142 7.10 12.14 4.56
C TRP A 142 7.59 13.56 4.73
N PRO A 143 8.72 13.89 4.13
CA PRO A 143 9.23 15.25 4.12
C PRO A 143 8.25 16.20 3.43
N SER A 144 8.20 17.42 3.93
CA SER A 144 7.25 18.46 3.51
C SER A 144 7.64 19.13 2.19
N ILE A 145 7.69 18.40 1.08
CA ILE A 145 7.85 18.95 -0.27
C ILE A 145 6.72 18.46 -1.19
N PRO A 146 6.31 19.25 -2.20
CA PRO A 146 5.43 18.78 -3.25
C PRO A 146 6.06 17.61 -4.01
N VAL A 147 5.26 16.57 -4.27
CA VAL A 147 5.67 15.37 -5.03
C VAL A 147 4.60 15.02 -6.04
N MET A 148 5.00 14.80 -7.28
CA MET A 148 4.11 14.43 -8.36
C MET A 148 4.77 13.45 -9.30
N SER A 149 3.98 12.77 -10.10
CA SER A 149 4.44 11.98 -11.23
C SER A 149 4.10 12.68 -12.53
N LEU A 150 5.02 12.63 -13.48
CA LEU A 150 4.88 13.24 -14.80
C LEU A 150 5.26 12.22 -15.87
N SER A 151 4.53 12.19 -16.98
CA SER A 151 4.82 11.31 -18.11
C SER A 151 6.23 11.54 -18.66
N LEU A 152 6.80 10.50 -19.26
CA LEU A 152 8.13 10.57 -19.85
C LEU A 152 8.20 11.58 -21.00
N ASP A 153 7.15 11.63 -21.83
CA ASP A 153 7.11 12.53 -22.99
C ASP A 153 7.12 13.99 -22.57
N VAL A 154 6.27 14.38 -21.59
CA VAL A 154 6.25 15.76 -21.07
C VAL A 154 7.57 16.11 -20.37
N ALA A 155 8.15 15.18 -19.63
CA ALA A 155 9.46 15.40 -19.01
C ALA A 155 10.55 15.58 -20.08
N SER A 156 10.50 14.83 -21.19
CA SER A 156 11.43 14.98 -22.30
C SER A 156 11.34 16.36 -22.96
N GLU A 157 10.11 16.89 -23.10
CA GLU A 157 9.91 18.26 -23.60
C GLU A 157 10.53 19.31 -22.66
N ILE A 158 10.33 19.20 -21.35
CA ILE A 158 10.93 20.13 -20.35
C ILE A 158 12.45 20.14 -20.44
N PHE A 159 13.07 18.98 -20.63
CA PHE A 159 14.52 18.84 -20.69
C PHE A 159 15.10 19.03 -22.10
N GLY A 160 14.26 19.13 -23.13
CA GLY A 160 14.67 19.31 -24.51
C GLY A 160 15.54 18.16 -25.05
N THR A 161 15.31 16.94 -24.55
CA THR A 161 16.04 15.73 -24.93
C THR A 161 15.17 14.49 -24.71
N ASP A 162 15.41 13.45 -25.50
CA ASP A 162 14.76 12.16 -25.27
C ASP A 162 15.29 11.52 -23.97
N LEU A 163 14.40 11.39 -22.99
CA LEU A 163 14.74 10.79 -21.72
C LEU A 163 14.87 9.26 -21.78
N LYS A 164 14.42 8.58 -22.86
CA LYS A 164 14.77 7.16 -23.11
C LYS A 164 16.26 7.00 -23.34
N ASP A 165 16.83 7.85 -24.19
CA ASP A 165 18.28 7.86 -24.47
C ASP A 165 19.08 8.19 -23.19
N TYR A 166 18.58 9.12 -22.41
CA TYR A 166 19.21 9.44 -21.13
C TYR A 166 19.15 8.24 -20.17
N TYR A 167 18.00 7.56 -20.05
CA TYR A 167 17.83 6.34 -19.26
C TYR A 167 18.82 5.24 -19.69
N GLU A 168 18.90 4.94 -21.00
CA GLU A 168 19.85 3.97 -21.54
C GLU A 168 21.30 4.35 -21.24
N SER A 169 21.60 5.65 -21.25
CA SER A 169 22.93 6.15 -20.88
C SER A 169 23.30 5.88 -19.42
N LEU A 170 22.29 5.87 -18.51
CA LEU A 170 22.50 5.59 -17.08
C LEU A 170 22.84 4.12 -16.82
N LYS A 171 22.28 3.19 -17.61
CA LYS A 171 22.59 1.74 -17.51
C LYS A 171 24.06 1.41 -17.72
N LYS A 172 24.75 2.21 -18.53
CA LYS A 172 26.16 2.01 -18.90
C LYS A 172 27.14 2.70 -17.93
N LYS A 173 26.65 3.50 -16.98
CA LYS A 173 27.50 4.35 -16.14
C LYS A 173 27.56 3.85 -14.71
N ARG A 174 28.72 4.02 -14.10
CA ARG A 174 28.93 3.79 -12.66
C ARG A 174 28.52 5.00 -11.79
N ARG A 175 28.25 6.14 -12.41
CA ARG A 175 27.83 7.39 -11.73
C ARG A 175 26.86 8.14 -12.63
N PRO A 176 25.77 8.67 -12.10
CA PRO A 176 24.82 9.45 -12.87
C PRO A 176 25.45 10.77 -13.32
N LYS A 177 25.10 11.19 -14.52
CA LYS A 177 25.35 12.54 -15.00
C LYS A 177 24.03 13.30 -14.89
N LEU A 178 24.00 14.33 -14.07
CA LEU A 178 22.85 15.20 -13.95
C LEU A 178 22.52 15.83 -15.31
N LEU A 179 21.25 15.80 -15.67
CA LEU A 179 20.72 16.50 -16.82
C LEU A 179 20.10 17.81 -16.34
N LYS A 180 20.57 18.92 -16.85
CA LYS A 180 20.00 20.24 -16.56
C LYS A 180 18.97 20.57 -17.63
N ALA A 181 17.86 21.18 -17.22
CA ALA A 181 16.96 21.82 -18.17
C ALA A 181 17.72 22.90 -18.97
N PRO A 182 17.28 23.21 -20.19
CA PRO A 182 17.84 24.31 -20.97
C PRO A 182 17.86 25.61 -20.18
N ARG A 183 18.77 26.53 -20.54
CA ARG A 183 18.82 27.84 -19.87
C ARG A 183 17.48 28.56 -20.01
N ASN A 184 17.03 29.18 -18.93
CA ASN A 184 15.76 29.90 -18.82
C ASN A 184 14.49 29.02 -18.81
N VAL A 185 14.62 27.69 -18.63
CA VAL A 185 13.47 26.84 -18.33
C VAL A 185 13.23 26.87 -16.83
N GLU A 186 12.11 27.43 -16.44
CA GLU A 186 11.57 27.34 -15.07
C GLU A 186 10.37 26.41 -15.08
N VAL A 187 10.24 25.63 -14.01
CA VAL A 187 9.09 24.76 -13.78
C VAL A 187 8.35 25.27 -12.55
N GLU A 188 7.06 25.35 -12.67
CA GLU A 188 6.16 25.60 -11.55
C GLU A 188 5.29 24.35 -11.33
N CYS A 189 5.36 23.85 -10.12
CA CYS A 189 4.57 22.71 -9.66
C CYS A 189 3.60 23.21 -8.59
N ASP A 190 2.33 22.93 -8.77
CA ASP A 190 1.31 23.18 -7.75
C ASP A 190 0.53 21.91 -7.46
N VAL A 191 0.34 21.62 -6.18
CA VAL A 191 -0.41 20.46 -5.71
C VAL A 191 -1.49 20.95 -4.75
N GLU A 192 -2.73 20.67 -5.09
CA GLU A 192 -3.88 20.91 -4.23
C GLU A 192 -4.58 19.57 -3.96
N TRP A 193 -4.87 19.31 -2.70
CA TRP A 193 -5.61 18.14 -2.27
C TRP A 193 -7.03 18.51 -1.87
N GLY A 194 -8.00 17.91 -2.55
CA GLY A 194 -9.38 17.90 -2.13
C GLY A 194 -9.70 16.70 -1.24
N LEU A 195 -10.62 16.87 -0.29
CA LEU A 195 -11.20 15.78 0.48
C LEU A 195 -12.45 15.29 -0.24
N GLU A 196 -12.43 14.08 -0.75
CA GLU A 196 -13.63 13.37 -1.15
C GLU A 196 -14.01 12.40 -0.04
N LYS A 197 -15.19 12.61 0.58
CA LYS A 197 -15.76 11.63 1.49
C LYS A 197 -16.43 10.54 0.68
N ARG A 198 -16.05 9.31 0.93
CA ARG A 198 -16.73 8.13 0.43
C ARG A 198 -17.21 7.31 1.61
N GLU A 199 -18.45 6.82 1.54
CA GLU A 199 -19.03 5.95 2.53
C GLU A 199 -18.93 4.52 2.01
N TYR A 200 -18.55 3.61 2.89
CA TYR A 200 -18.47 2.19 2.64
C TYR A 200 -19.12 1.47 3.80
N ASP A 201 -19.90 0.46 3.49
CA ASP A 201 -20.61 -0.33 4.46
C ASP A 201 -19.89 -1.65 4.76
N ASN A 202 -19.88 -2.05 6.01
CA ASN A 202 -19.67 -3.45 6.37
C ASN A 202 -21.01 -4.18 6.19
N LEU A 203 -20.96 -5.44 5.77
CA LEU A 203 -22.14 -6.29 5.70
C LEU A 203 -22.18 -7.19 6.92
N GLY A 204 -23.39 -7.42 7.46
CA GLY A 204 -23.55 -8.29 8.61
C GLY A 204 -24.79 -9.15 8.53
N ALA A 205 -24.71 -10.36 9.07
CA ALA A 205 -25.83 -11.28 9.20
C ALA A 205 -25.84 -11.97 10.57
N TRP A 206 -27.02 -12.15 11.12
CA TRP A 206 -27.21 -12.82 12.41
C TRP A 206 -27.75 -14.25 12.26
N ILE A 207 -27.12 -15.17 12.97
CA ILE A 207 -27.71 -16.48 13.27
C ILE A 207 -28.02 -16.48 14.76
N ARG A 208 -29.29 -16.41 15.08
CA ARG A 208 -29.73 -16.29 16.47
C ARG A 208 -29.57 -17.59 17.22
N GLY A 209 -29.02 -17.50 18.42
CA GLY A 209 -28.86 -18.58 19.37
C GLY A 209 -30.13 -18.86 20.16
N THR A 210 -30.05 -19.82 21.05
CA THR A 210 -31.14 -20.24 21.91
C THR A 210 -30.96 -19.81 23.36
N ASP A 211 -29.79 -19.35 23.76
CA ASP A 211 -29.58 -18.83 25.11
C ASP A 211 -29.92 -17.31 25.17
N GLU A 212 -30.19 -16.84 26.35
CA GLU A 212 -30.51 -15.45 26.64
C GLU A 212 -29.31 -14.73 27.29
N SER A 213 -28.09 -15.24 27.07
CA SER A 213 -26.90 -14.68 27.71
C SER A 213 -26.56 -13.28 27.20
N GLY A 214 -27.03 -12.92 26.01
CA GLY A 214 -26.61 -11.71 25.32
C GLY A 214 -25.21 -11.82 24.65
N GLU A 215 -24.53 -12.95 24.85
CA GLU A 215 -23.21 -13.15 24.26
C GLU A 215 -23.27 -13.51 22.77
N ALA A 216 -22.26 -13.07 21.98
CA ALA A 216 -22.12 -13.44 20.57
C ALA A 216 -20.70 -13.87 20.21
N LEU A 217 -20.64 -14.83 19.27
CA LEU A 217 -19.41 -15.14 18.53
C LEU A 217 -19.41 -14.36 17.22
N ILE A 218 -18.33 -13.65 16.92
CA ILE A 218 -18.16 -12.95 15.65
C ILE A 218 -17.28 -13.78 14.72
N LEU A 219 -17.73 -13.99 13.49
CA LEU A 219 -16.96 -14.56 12.40
C LEU A 219 -16.77 -13.48 11.33
N GLY A 220 -15.56 -13.26 10.85
CA GLY A 220 -15.25 -12.16 9.95
C GLY A 220 -14.34 -12.53 8.80
N ALA A 221 -14.48 -11.78 7.72
CA ALA A 221 -13.59 -11.72 6.57
C ALA A 221 -13.74 -10.37 5.90
N HIS A 222 -12.75 -9.88 5.15
CA HIS A 222 -12.94 -8.66 4.38
C HIS A 222 -13.40 -8.94 2.94
N LEU A 223 -14.07 -7.94 2.35
CA LEU A 223 -14.67 -8.00 1.02
C LEU A 223 -13.83 -7.31 -0.05
N ASP A 224 -13.07 -6.32 0.36
CA ASP A 224 -12.27 -5.51 -0.56
C ASP A 224 -10.97 -6.21 -0.91
N HIS A 225 -10.41 -5.84 -2.06
CA HIS A 225 -9.04 -6.11 -2.43
C HIS A 225 -8.49 -4.93 -3.23
N VAL A 226 -7.18 -4.90 -3.44
CA VAL A 226 -6.49 -3.76 -4.06
C VAL A 226 -6.85 -3.51 -5.53
N GLY A 227 -7.45 -4.47 -6.22
CA GLY A 227 -7.93 -4.30 -7.58
C GLY A 227 -6.80 -3.99 -8.56
N MET A 228 -6.86 -2.85 -9.23
CA MET A 228 -5.73 -2.32 -9.99
C MET A 228 -4.71 -1.76 -9.01
N ASN A 229 -3.71 -2.58 -8.70
CA ASN A 229 -2.67 -2.19 -7.77
C ASN A 229 -1.67 -1.24 -8.39
N TYR A 230 -1.81 0.01 -8.04
CA TYR A 230 -0.80 1.01 -8.30
C TYR A 230 0.33 1.00 -7.24
N SER A 231 0.22 0.20 -6.20
CA SER A 231 1.26 0.04 -5.18
C SER A 231 2.50 -0.67 -5.71
N GLY A 232 2.41 -1.42 -6.81
CA GLY A 232 3.56 -1.89 -7.55
C GLY A 232 4.52 -0.76 -7.93
N VAL A 233 3.99 0.45 -8.13
CA VAL A 233 4.76 1.67 -8.29
C VAL A 233 5.61 1.98 -7.05
N PHE A 234 5.12 1.73 -5.83
CA PHE A 234 5.91 1.87 -4.61
C PHE A 234 7.05 0.86 -4.51
N TRP A 235 6.83 -0.34 -5.05
CA TRP A 235 7.78 -1.44 -4.99
C TRP A 235 8.60 -1.59 -6.28
N GLY A 236 8.40 -0.69 -7.27
CA GLY A 236 9.13 -0.72 -8.53
C GLY A 236 8.59 -1.74 -9.55
N SER A 237 7.39 -2.25 -9.35
CA SER A 237 6.72 -3.14 -10.31
C SER A 237 5.70 -2.37 -11.17
N PRO A 238 5.42 -2.78 -12.41
CA PRO A 238 4.33 -2.25 -13.20
C PRO A 238 2.98 -2.42 -12.51
N SER A 239 2.01 -1.54 -12.80
CA SER A 239 0.66 -1.73 -12.33
C SER A 239 0.08 -3.03 -12.87
N ALA A 240 -0.58 -3.81 -12.02
CA ALA A 240 -1.22 -5.05 -12.39
C ALA A 240 -2.61 -5.16 -11.74
N LEU A 241 -3.50 -5.89 -12.41
CA LEU A 241 -4.76 -6.30 -11.79
C LEU A 241 -4.48 -7.39 -10.77
N HIS A 242 -4.86 -7.15 -9.53
CA HIS A 242 -4.88 -8.13 -8.45
C HIS A 242 -6.31 -8.63 -8.26
N PRO A 243 -6.62 -9.86 -8.67
CA PRO A 243 -8.01 -10.35 -8.67
C PRO A 243 -8.57 -10.65 -7.28
N GLY A 244 -7.72 -10.78 -6.24
CA GLY A 244 -8.17 -11.01 -4.87
C GLY A 244 -8.76 -12.39 -4.61
N ALA A 245 -8.36 -13.43 -5.38
CA ALA A 245 -8.96 -14.76 -5.25
C ALA A 245 -8.68 -15.40 -3.89
N ASP A 246 -7.45 -15.30 -3.40
CA ASP A 246 -7.07 -15.77 -2.06
C ASP A 246 -7.24 -14.65 -1.03
N ASP A 247 -6.79 -13.48 -1.33
CA ASP A 247 -6.92 -12.25 -0.55
C ASP A 247 -8.02 -11.34 -1.14
N ASN A 248 -9.29 -11.28 -0.65
CA ASN A 248 -9.77 -12.25 0.35
C ASN A 248 -11.12 -12.85 -0.08
N ALA A 249 -11.28 -13.19 -1.37
CA ALA A 249 -12.45 -13.95 -1.80
C ALA A 249 -12.51 -15.33 -1.11
N SER A 250 -11.36 -15.91 -0.74
CA SER A 250 -11.30 -17.19 -0.02
C SER A 250 -11.97 -17.10 1.35
N GLY A 251 -11.61 -16.11 2.18
CA GLY A 251 -12.21 -15.91 3.49
C GLY A 251 -13.66 -15.50 3.40
N SER A 252 -14.00 -14.59 2.48
CA SER A 252 -15.37 -14.14 2.25
C SER A 252 -16.29 -15.28 1.79
N SER A 253 -15.83 -16.17 0.90
CA SER A 253 -16.59 -17.34 0.46
C SER A 253 -16.72 -18.37 1.58
N ALA A 254 -15.66 -18.62 2.34
CA ALA A 254 -15.74 -19.53 3.48
C ALA A 254 -16.75 -19.04 4.55
N LEU A 255 -16.83 -17.73 4.74
CA LEU A 255 -17.83 -17.16 5.65
C LEU A 255 -19.27 -17.39 5.14
N LEU A 256 -19.49 -17.35 3.81
CA LEU A 256 -20.76 -17.71 3.19
C LEU A 256 -21.08 -19.20 3.36
N GLU A 257 -20.11 -20.08 3.16
CA GLU A 257 -20.28 -21.53 3.38
C GLU A 257 -20.60 -21.84 4.85
N VAL A 258 -19.96 -21.14 5.79
CA VAL A 258 -20.29 -21.25 7.22
C VAL A 258 -21.72 -20.75 7.48
N ALA A 259 -22.15 -19.65 6.83
CA ALA A 259 -23.50 -19.15 6.93
C ALA A 259 -24.53 -20.19 6.46
N GLU A 260 -24.28 -20.82 5.30
CA GLU A 260 -25.14 -21.86 4.74
C GLU A 260 -25.18 -23.09 5.67
N ALA A 261 -24.02 -23.57 6.13
CA ALA A 261 -23.93 -24.70 7.03
C ALA A 261 -24.66 -24.48 8.37
N LEU A 262 -24.72 -23.25 8.82
CA LEU A 262 -25.41 -22.86 10.06
C LEU A 262 -26.87 -22.46 9.83
N ALA A 263 -27.28 -22.23 8.58
CA ALA A 263 -28.63 -21.88 8.25
C ALA A 263 -29.62 -23.00 8.73
N GLY A 264 -30.65 -22.61 9.43
CA GLY A 264 -31.62 -23.57 10.01
C GLY A 264 -31.11 -24.33 11.24
N THR A 265 -29.85 -24.14 11.67
CA THR A 265 -29.39 -24.63 12.97
C THR A 265 -29.87 -23.69 14.10
N LYS A 266 -29.83 -24.20 15.33
CA LYS A 266 -30.09 -23.38 16.51
C LYS A 266 -28.87 -23.46 17.41
N PRO A 267 -27.82 -22.63 17.14
CA PRO A 267 -26.67 -22.58 18.02
C PRO A 267 -27.12 -22.16 19.44
N LYS A 268 -26.27 -22.42 20.40
CA LYS A 268 -26.56 -21.99 21.77
C LYS A 268 -26.42 -20.47 21.89
N THR A 269 -25.27 -19.96 21.43
CA THR A 269 -24.88 -18.55 21.49
C THR A 269 -25.15 -17.88 20.15
N ASP A 270 -25.51 -16.60 20.14
CA ASP A 270 -25.67 -15.83 18.91
C ASP A 270 -24.37 -15.83 18.09
N ILE A 271 -24.51 -15.86 16.77
CA ILE A 271 -23.36 -15.74 15.83
C ILE A 271 -23.61 -14.54 14.92
N LEU A 272 -22.65 -13.62 14.90
CA LEU A 272 -22.64 -12.49 13.99
C LEU A 272 -21.57 -12.72 12.91
N LEU A 273 -22.02 -12.78 11.67
CA LEU A 273 -21.16 -12.85 10.50
C LEU A 273 -20.90 -11.43 10.01
N LEU A 274 -19.65 -11.08 9.78
CA LEU A 274 -19.25 -9.74 9.33
C LEU A 274 -18.31 -9.81 8.14
N TRP A 275 -18.68 -9.12 7.06
CA TRP A 275 -17.80 -8.84 5.94
C TRP A 275 -17.35 -7.38 6.03
N PHE A 276 -16.07 -7.16 6.25
CA PHE A 276 -15.50 -5.83 6.41
C PHE A 276 -15.13 -5.20 5.07
N SER A 277 -15.29 -3.88 4.97
CA SER A 277 -14.80 -3.07 3.85
C SER A 277 -13.55 -2.31 4.25
N GLY A 278 -12.63 -2.10 3.28
CA GLY A 278 -11.46 -1.26 3.49
C GLY A 278 -10.40 -1.85 4.42
N GLU A 279 -10.26 -3.17 4.45
CA GLU A 279 -9.17 -3.86 5.13
C GLU A 279 -7.83 -3.42 4.55
N GLU A 280 -7.70 -3.49 3.22
CA GLU A 280 -6.53 -3.12 2.43
C GLU A 280 -6.13 -1.63 2.58
N LEU A 281 -7.05 -0.84 3.07
CA LEU A 281 -6.87 0.57 3.37
C LEU A 281 -6.49 0.82 4.85
N GLY A 282 -6.17 -0.21 5.59
CA GLY A 282 -5.73 -0.16 6.98
C GLY A 282 -6.82 -0.49 8.00
N LEU A 283 -7.54 -1.57 7.77
CA LEU A 283 -8.54 -2.14 8.68
C LEU A 283 -9.72 -1.18 8.95
N LEU A 284 -10.15 -0.42 7.92
CA LEU A 284 -11.11 0.67 8.15
C LEU A 284 -12.45 0.17 8.65
N GLY A 285 -12.97 -0.89 8.03
CA GLY A 285 -14.27 -1.46 8.36
C GLY A 285 -14.29 -2.06 9.76
N SER A 286 -13.33 -2.88 10.12
CA SER A 286 -13.26 -3.47 11.46
C SER A 286 -13.00 -2.43 12.54
N ARG A 287 -12.20 -1.41 12.28
CA ARG A 287 -11.99 -0.28 13.19
C ARG A 287 -13.24 0.58 13.37
N ALA A 288 -14.01 0.78 12.30
CA ALA A 288 -15.29 1.48 12.37
C ALA A 288 -16.27 0.67 13.19
N TYR A 289 -16.40 -0.63 12.92
CA TYR A 289 -17.22 -1.53 13.73
C TYR A 289 -16.85 -1.48 15.22
N CYS A 290 -15.57 -1.58 15.56
CA CYS A 290 -15.10 -1.54 16.95
C CYS A 290 -15.28 -0.17 17.64
N ARG A 291 -15.59 0.89 16.91
CA ARG A 291 -15.96 2.21 17.46
C ARG A 291 -17.44 2.32 17.74
N GLU A 292 -18.26 1.79 16.84
CA GLU A 292 -19.72 1.84 16.90
C GLU A 292 -20.27 0.43 16.60
N PRO A 293 -20.08 -0.53 17.51
CA PRO A 293 -20.45 -1.92 17.25
C PRO A 293 -21.98 -2.11 17.35
N VAL A 294 -22.53 -2.90 16.42
CA VAL A 294 -23.95 -3.30 16.48
C VAL A 294 -24.21 -4.34 17.57
N HIS A 295 -23.17 -4.92 18.14
CA HIS A 295 -23.19 -5.81 19.30
C HIS A 295 -22.06 -5.39 20.24
N PRO A 296 -22.33 -5.24 21.55
CA PRO A 296 -21.34 -4.80 22.53
C PRO A 296 -20.06 -5.65 22.49
N LEU A 297 -18.89 -5.01 22.46
CA LEU A 297 -17.63 -5.75 22.41
C LEU A 297 -17.36 -6.56 23.70
N GLU A 298 -17.82 -6.08 24.82
CA GLU A 298 -17.78 -6.75 26.14
C GLU A 298 -18.60 -8.03 26.20
N GLU A 299 -19.60 -8.16 25.34
CA GLU A 299 -20.47 -9.34 25.20
C GLU A 299 -20.00 -10.24 24.06
N THR A 300 -18.91 -9.86 23.37
CA THR A 300 -18.33 -10.68 22.30
C THR A 300 -17.39 -11.73 22.88
N VAL A 301 -17.78 -12.99 22.78
CA VAL A 301 -17.03 -14.15 23.31
C VAL A 301 -15.66 -14.29 22.64
N ALA A 302 -15.66 -14.17 21.32
CA ALA A 302 -14.45 -14.17 20.49
C ALA A 302 -14.76 -13.63 19.09
N MET A 303 -13.71 -13.19 18.38
CA MET A 303 -13.74 -12.89 16.95
C MET A 303 -12.82 -13.84 16.21
N LEU A 304 -13.35 -14.53 15.20
CA LEU A 304 -12.63 -15.46 14.34
C LEU A 304 -12.55 -14.89 12.94
N ASN A 305 -11.37 -14.50 12.49
CA ASN A 305 -11.13 -13.88 11.20
C ASN A 305 -10.53 -14.86 10.20
N MET A 306 -11.05 -14.86 8.99
CA MET A 306 -10.58 -15.69 7.89
C MET A 306 -10.02 -14.78 6.79
N ASP A 307 -8.73 -14.98 6.47
CA ASP A 307 -8.04 -14.17 5.48
C ASP A 307 -6.92 -14.99 4.83
N GLN A 308 -6.96 -15.08 3.50
CA GLN A 308 -6.04 -15.89 2.70
C GLN A 308 -5.99 -17.36 3.16
N ILE A 309 -7.06 -18.11 2.94
CA ILE A 309 -7.23 -19.46 3.45
C ILE A 309 -7.32 -20.57 2.38
N ALA A 310 -6.98 -20.28 1.11
CA ALA A 310 -7.23 -21.21 0.01
C ALA A 310 -6.05 -21.46 -0.94
N ARG A 311 -4.82 -21.07 -0.60
CA ARG A 311 -3.72 -21.08 -1.57
C ARG A 311 -2.71 -22.21 -1.40
N THR A 312 -2.42 -22.64 -0.19
CA THR A 312 -1.29 -23.54 0.06
C THR A 312 -1.69 -25.01 0.13
N SER A 313 -2.26 -25.45 1.22
CA SER A 313 -2.51 -26.87 1.43
C SER A 313 -3.93 -27.14 1.95
N PRO A 314 -4.70 -27.98 1.27
CA PRO A 314 -6.03 -28.37 1.77
C PRO A 314 -5.96 -29.22 3.06
N LYS A 315 -4.76 -29.43 3.60
CA LYS A 315 -4.54 -30.31 4.77
C LYS A 315 -3.98 -29.57 6.00
N SER A 316 -3.74 -28.26 5.89
CA SER A 316 -3.17 -27.48 7.01
C SER A 316 -3.80 -26.12 7.11
N MET A 317 -3.79 -25.55 8.32
CA MET A 317 -4.27 -24.22 8.62
C MET A 317 -3.44 -23.62 9.75
N ASN A 318 -3.06 -22.36 9.63
CA ASN A 318 -2.43 -21.63 10.70
C ASN A 318 -3.49 -20.84 11.48
N ILE A 319 -3.34 -20.78 12.80
CA ILE A 319 -4.25 -20.02 13.66
C ILE A 319 -3.42 -19.10 14.53
N GLY A 320 -3.37 -17.81 14.16
CA GLY A 320 -2.75 -16.76 14.96
C GLY A 320 -3.61 -16.37 16.16
N GLY A 321 -2.94 -15.88 17.23
CA GLY A 321 -3.60 -15.38 18.44
C GLY A 321 -3.75 -16.40 19.57
N LEU A 322 -3.66 -17.68 19.31
CA LEU A 322 -3.83 -18.72 20.32
C LEU A 322 -2.73 -18.74 21.39
N TRP A 323 -1.55 -18.23 21.10
CA TRP A 323 -0.43 -18.12 22.06
C TRP A 323 -0.79 -17.19 23.26
N SER A 324 -1.67 -16.22 23.07
CA SER A 324 -2.14 -15.31 24.11
C SER A 324 -3.45 -15.76 24.77
N GLN A 325 -4.07 -16.86 24.27
CA GLN A 325 -5.42 -17.33 24.64
C GLN A 325 -5.43 -18.80 25.07
N PRO A 326 -4.82 -19.17 26.22
CA PRO A 326 -4.63 -20.57 26.61
C PRO A 326 -5.93 -21.35 26.80
N LYS A 327 -7.01 -20.70 27.26
CA LYS A 327 -8.33 -21.31 27.39
C LYS A 327 -8.91 -21.66 26.02
N LEU A 328 -8.83 -20.72 25.07
CA LEU A 328 -9.32 -20.90 23.72
C LEU A 328 -8.49 -21.97 22.97
N LEU A 329 -7.18 -21.97 23.14
CA LEU A 329 -6.29 -23.02 22.62
C LEU A 329 -6.72 -24.43 23.09
N LYS A 330 -7.04 -24.59 24.38
CA LYS A 330 -7.51 -25.86 24.93
C LYS A 330 -8.84 -26.28 24.30
N THR A 331 -9.75 -25.35 24.11
CA THR A 331 -11.06 -25.56 23.47
C THR A 331 -10.88 -25.97 22.01
N ILE A 332 -10.11 -25.24 21.23
CA ILE A 332 -9.82 -25.56 19.81
C ILE A 332 -9.20 -26.97 19.70
N LYS A 333 -8.18 -27.28 20.50
CA LYS A 333 -7.56 -28.63 20.49
C LYS A 333 -8.54 -29.75 20.85
N LYS A 334 -9.51 -29.51 21.72
CA LYS A 334 -10.56 -30.48 22.07
C LYS A 334 -11.56 -30.66 20.93
N LEU A 335 -12.01 -29.57 20.30
CA LEU A 335 -12.95 -29.60 19.18
C LEU A 335 -12.32 -30.23 17.95
N HIS A 336 -11.09 -29.87 17.64
CA HIS A 336 -10.33 -30.40 16.51
C HIS A 336 -10.23 -31.95 16.49
N LYS A 337 -10.13 -32.58 17.67
CA LYS A 337 -10.14 -34.05 17.80
C LYS A 337 -11.47 -34.70 17.41
N ARG A 338 -12.56 -33.91 17.28
CA ARG A 338 -13.90 -34.42 16.94
C ARG A 338 -14.22 -34.26 15.45
N ILE A 339 -13.39 -33.55 14.71
CA ILE A 339 -13.56 -33.31 13.28
C ILE A 339 -13.11 -34.56 12.52
N GLN A 340 -13.89 -35.03 11.54
CA GLN A 340 -13.47 -36.03 10.58
C GLN A 340 -12.48 -35.41 9.60
N ASN A 341 -11.35 -36.08 9.34
CA ASN A 341 -10.28 -35.57 8.50
C ASN A 341 -9.78 -34.20 8.90
N PRO A 342 -9.32 -34.00 10.16
CA PRO A 342 -8.93 -32.70 10.66
C PRO A 342 -7.69 -32.17 9.91
N LEU A 343 -7.68 -30.85 9.67
CA LEU A 343 -6.52 -30.16 9.16
C LEU A 343 -5.38 -30.22 10.19
N LYS A 344 -4.14 -30.22 9.71
CA LYS A 344 -2.99 -29.96 10.59
C LYS A 344 -3.03 -28.50 11.01
N LEU A 345 -3.10 -28.22 12.30
CA LEU A 345 -3.09 -26.87 12.84
C LEU A 345 -1.69 -26.44 13.25
N ASP A 346 -1.22 -25.31 12.77
CA ASP A 346 -0.07 -24.60 13.31
C ASP A 346 -0.57 -23.38 14.12
N VAL A 347 -0.32 -23.40 15.41
CA VAL A 347 -0.81 -22.39 16.36
C VAL A 347 0.26 -21.39 16.79
N GLU A 348 1.48 -21.54 16.29
CA GLU A 348 2.61 -20.65 16.58
C GLU A 348 3.00 -19.76 15.39
N TYR A 349 2.49 -20.08 14.22
CA TYR A 349 2.77 -19.34 13.00
C TYR A 349 2.15 -17.92 12.99
N GLY A 350 2.82 -17.00 12.37
CA GLY A 350 2.24 -15.68 12.04
C GLY A 350 2.20 -14.69 13.19
N ARG A 351 3.03 -14.83 14.23
CA ARG A 351 3.08 -13.83 15.32
C ARG A 351 3.43 -12.42 14.83
N ASP A 352 4.30 -12.30 13.87
CA ASP A 352 4.71 -11.07 13.19
C ASP A 352 3.66 -10.55 12.19
N LEU A 353 2.71 -11.41 11.78
CA LEU A 353 1.61 -11.06 10.88
C LEU A 353 0.30 -10.75 11.62
N PHE A 354 0.24 -10.99 12.92
CA PHE A 354 -0.99 -10.88 13.71
C PHE A 354 -1.65 -9.49 13.71
N THR A 355 -0.91 -8.44 13.37
CA THR A 355 -1.43 -7.07 13.31
C THR A 355 -1.97 -6.68 11.93
N ARG A 356 -2.05 -7.62 10.96
CA ARG A 356 -2.22 -7.32 9.54
C ARG A 356 -3.61 -7.64 8.99
N SER A 357 -4.58 -8.01 9.83
CA SER A 357 -5.96 -8.23 9.37
C SER A 357 -6.98 -7.85 10.45
N ASP A 358 -8.27 -7.90 10.13
CA ASP A 358 -9.39 -7.33 10.87
C ASP A 358 -9.54 -7.79 12.31
N HIS A 359 -9.13 -9.02 12.65
CA HIS A 359 -9.10 -9.53 14.03
C HIS A 359 -8.31 -8.62 14.98
N TYR A 360 -7.31 -7.90 14.44
CA TYR A 360 -6.47 -7.04 15.26
C TYR A 360 -7.24 -5.85 15.84
N SER A 361 -8.23 -5.31 15.12
CA SER A 361 -9.09 -4.24 15.61
C SER A 361 -9.86 -4.66 16.87
N PHE A 362 -10.32 -5.91 16.92
CA PHE A 362 -10.99 -6.48 18.09
C PHE A 362 -10.00 -6.79 19.22
N HIS A 363 -8.85 -7.33 18.89
CA HIS A 363 -7.78 -7.60 19.85
C HIS A 363 -7.36 -6.33 20.59
N GLU A 364 -7.19 -5.20 19.89
CA GLU A 364 -6.88 -3.90 20.50
C GLU A 364 -7.95 -3.42 21.50
N LYS A 365 -9.18 -3.93 21.39
CA LYS A 365 -10.29 -3.65 22.29
C LYS A 365 -10.46 -4.69 23.40
N GLY A 366 -9.57 -5.67 23.49
CA GLY A 366 -9.60 -6.69 24.53
C GLY A 366 -10.48 -7.89 24.21
N VAL A 367 -11.10 -7.96 23.02
CA VAL A 367 -11.87 -9.14 22.57
C VAL A 367 -10.90 -10.26 22.22
N PRO A 368 -11.10 -11.50 22.67
CA PRO A 368 -10.34 -12.64 22.21
C PRO A 368 -10.46 -12.80 20.69
N ALA A 369 -9.35 -12.74 19.96
CA ALA A 369 -9.38 -12.73 18.52
C ALA A 369 -8.43 -13.76 17.93
N LEU A 370 -8.88 -14.48 16.90
CA LEU A 370 -8.12 -15.48 16.17
C LEU A 370 -8.02 -15.14 14.70
N PHE A 371 -6.87 -15.46 14.13
CA PHE A 371 -6.54 -15.23 12.73
C PHE A 371 -6.31 -16.55 12.03
N PHE A 372 -7.27 -16.97 11.20
CA PHE A 372 -7.14 -18.11 10.31
C PHE A 372 -6.47 -17.65 9.03
N PHE A 373 -5.30 -18.19 8.77
CA PHE A 373 -4.42 -17.75 7.70
C PHE A 373 -3.58 -18.93 7.19
N GLU A 374 -3.44 -19.06 5.90
CA GLU A 374 -2.76 -20.20 5.30
C GLU A 374 -1.24 -20.10 5.32
N GLY A 375 -0.71 -18.92 5.41
CA GLY A 375 0.72 -18.64 5.43
C GLY A 375 1.22 -17.87 4.21
N ASN A 376 2.45 -17.38 4.30
CA ASN A 376 3.13 -16.77 3.16
C ASN A 376 3.54 -17.88 2.19
N THR A 377 3.18 -17.72 0.93
CA THR A 377 3.56 -18.63 -0.18
C THR A 377 4.65 -17.98 -1.04
#